data_d24911aaa428472db7d792faec0cdf49
#
_entry.id   d24911aaa428472db7d792faec0cdf49
#
_cell.length_a   1.000
_cell.length_b   1.000
_cell.length_c   1.000
_cell.angle_alpha   90.00
_cell.angle_beta   90.00
_cell.angle_gamma   90.00
#
_symmetry.space_group_name_H-M   'P 1'
#
loop_
_entity.id
_entity.type
_entity.pdbx_description
1 polymer ?
#
loop_
_entity_poly.entity_id
_entity_poly.type
_entity_poly.pdbx_seq_one_letter_code
_entity_poly.pdbx_strand_id
1 'polypeptide(L)'
;MNLYYKTELGKLYLGDSLDVLNDEDISKYVGKVNLIVTSPPFPLNNKKKYGNEIGEAYREWFKKLTPIFNQLLADDGSLVIEIGNAWEPERPVQSTLHLECLFEMTKQKNSELRLIQEFICYNPAKLPSPAQWVTVNRLRTVDSYTHVWWLAKTDYPKADNKKVLRPYSKSMRKLLERQTYNAGMRPSEHKISEKGFLKDHGGSISHNFFELEPIDEYRDVRLPHNVMSFSNVSSNDFFIRKCKEMGIKPHPARMNKGIVNFFIDFLTDE
;
A
#
# COMPACT_ATOMS: atom_id res chain seq x y z
N MET A 1 17.44 -18.29 7.71
CA MET A 1 16.68 -17.36 8.61
C MET A 1 16.46 -18.02 9.97
N ASN A 2 16.34 -17.24 11.04
CA ASN A 2 16.10 -17.78 12.38
C ASN A 2 14.62 -17.64 12.74
N LEU A 3 13.96 -18.75 13.09
CA LEU A 3 12.62 -18.71 13.64
C LEU A 3 12.67 -18.02 15.01
N TYR A 4 12.04 -16.84 15.11
CA TYR A 4 12.05 -16.01 16.31
C TYR A 4 10.83 -16.28 17.20
N TYR A 5 9.66 -16.44 16.58
CA TYR A 5 8.41 -16.68 17.29
C TYR A 5 7.46 -17.52 16.44
N LYS A 6 6.64 -18.34 17.09
CA LYS A 6 5.67 -19.21 16.42
C LYS A 6 4.36 -19.20 17.19
N THR A 7 3.24 -19.15 16.44
CA THR A 7 1.89 -19.46 16.92
C THR A 7 1.36 -20.68 16.16
N GLU A 8 0.15 -21.09 16.45
CA GLU A 8 -0.55 -22.12 15.68
C GLU A 8 -0.70 -21.73 14.21
N LEU A 9 -1.04 -20.47 13.94
CA LEU A 9 -1.36 -19.93 12.61
C LEU A 9 -0.23 -19.14 11.94
N GLY A 10 0.87 -18.89 12.63
CA GLY A 10 1.90 -18.03 12.08
C GLY A 10 3.31 -18.26 12.63
N LYS A 11 4.29 -17.82 11.85
CA LYS A 11 5.71 -17.85 12.20
C LYS A 11 6.33 -16.49 11.93
N LEU A 12 7.20 -16.04 12.83
CA LEU A 12 8.01 -14.84 12.68
C LEU A 12 9.47 -15.26 12.55
N TYR A 13 10.10 -14.85 11.48
CA TYR A 13 11.52 -15.09 11.21
C TYR A 13 12.33 -13.81 11.33
N LEU A 14 13.55 -13.94 11.80
CA LEU A 14 14.57 -12.89 11.82
C LEU A 14 15.67 -13.25 10.83
N GLY A 15 15.92 -12.39 9.84
CA GLY A 15 16.96 -12.58 8.82
C GLY A 15 16.81 -11.64 7.66
N ASP A 16 17.72 -11.73 6.68
CA ASP A 16 17.61 -10.98 5.43
C ASP A 16 16.53 -11.62 4.53
N SER A 17 15.59 -10.81 4.05
CA SER A 17 14.53 -11.27 3.15
C SER A 17 15.05 -11.77 1.79
N LEU A 18 16.26 -11.41 1.38
CA LEU A 18 16.91 -11.96 0.19
C LEU A 18 17.27 -13.44 0.34
N ASP A 19 17.45 -13.91 1.56
CA ASP A 19 17.81 -15.32 1.88
C ASP A 19 16.58 -16.20 2.13
N VAL A 20 15.38 -15.68 1.96
CA VAL A 20 14.13 -16.37 2.32
C VAL A 20 13.96 -17.71 1.58
N LEU A 21 14.37 -17.81 0.34
CA LEU A 21 14.28 -19.05 -0.45
C LEU A 21 15.31 -20.10 -0.06
N ASN A 22 16.37 -19.72 0.66
CA ASN A 22 17.39 -20.63 1.16
C ASN A 22 16.99 -21.31 2.49
N ASP A 23 15.87 -20.87 3.07
CA ASP A 23 15.35 -21.42 4.33
C ASP A 23 14.43 -22.61 4.05
N GLU A 24 14.77 -23.78 4.58
CA GLU A 24 14.00 -25.04 4.36
C GLU A 24 12.55 -24.95 4.84
N ASP A 25 12.27 -24.16 5.88
CA ASP A 25 10.91 -24.00 6.41
C ASP A 25 10.05 -23.06 5.55
N ILE A 26 10.67 -22.13 4.85
CA ILE A 26 9.99 -21.16 3.97
C ILE A 26 9.92 -21.67 2.53
N SER A 27 10.94 -22.36 2.05
CA SER A 27 10.99 -22.88 0.66
C SER A 27 9.82 -23.82 0.31
N LYS A 28 9.23 -24.48 1.30
CA LYS A 28 8.01 -25.30 1.13
C LYS A 28 6.77 -24.51 0.73
N TYR A 29 6.79 -23.17 0.86
CA TYR A 29 5.72 -22.27 0.43
C TYR A 29 5.90 -21.74 -0.99
N VAL A 30 6.95 -22.13 -1.70
CA VAL A 30 7.16 -21.79 -3.11
C VAL A 30 5.91 -22.15 -3.92
N GLY A 31 5.38 -21.20 -4.69
CA GLY A 31 4.17 -21.34 -5.49
C GLY A 31 2.85 -21.45 -4.69
N LYS A 32 2.86 -21.12 -3.39
CA LYS A 32 1.68 -21.31 -2.51
C LYS A 32 1.26 -20.04 -1.75
N VAL A 33 2.03 -18.98 -1.83
CA VAL A 33 1.74 -17.75 -1.10
C VAL A 33 0.64 -16.97 -1.82
N ASN A 34 -0.51 -16.83 -1.19
CA ASN A 34 -1.65 -16.11 -1.77
C ASN A 34 -1.47 -14.59 -1.73
N LEU A 35 -0.80 -14.07 -0.70
CA LEU A 35 -0.58 -12.64 -0.52
C LEU A 35 0.77 -12.36 0.13
N ILE A 36 1.55 -11.49 -0.50
CA ILE A 36 2.73 -10.85 0.10
C ILE A 36 2.40 -9.37 0.29
N VAL A 37 2.52 -8.86 1.53
CA VAL A 37 2.40 -7.43 1.83
C VAL A 37 3.70 -6.96 2.45
N THR A 38 4.33 -5.96 1.86
CA THR A 38 5.63 -5.48 2.33
C THR A 38 5.80 -3.97 2.14
N SER A 39 6.59 -3.37 3.01
CA SER A 39 7.08 -2.00 2.88
C SER A 39 8.60 -2.05 2.99
N PRO A 40 9.31 -2.30 1.87
CA PRO A 40 10.77 -2.33 1.87
C PRO A 40 11.33 -0.95 2.26
N PRO A 41 12.62 -0.85 2.64
CA PRO A 41 13.24 0.47 2.82
C PRO A 41 12.93 1.38 1.64
N PHE A 42 12.48 2.62 1.92
CA PHE A 42 12.15 3.55 0.84
C PHE A 42 13.42 4.02 0.12
N PRO A 43 13.33 4.41 -1.17
CA PRO A 43 14.46 4.85 -2.00
C PRO A 43 14.96 6.24 -1.57
N LEU A 44 15.44 6.34 -0.34
CA LEU A 44 15.90 7.60 0.25
C LEU A 44 17.32 7.92 -0.20
N ASN A 45 17.60 9.19 -0.44
CA ASN A 45 18.95 9.67 -0.80
C ASN A 45 19.92 9.76 0.39
N ASN A 46 19.47 9.46 1.60
CA ASN A 46 20.30 9.47 2.81
C ASN A 46 20.30 8.09 3.46
N LYS A 47 21.48 7.57 3.80
CA LYS A 47 21.60 6.35 4.60
C LYS A 47 20.96 6.52 5.97
N LYS A 48 20.11 5.59 6.33
CA LYS A 48 19.50 5.48 7.67
C LYS A 48 20.29 4.50 8.53
N LYS A 49 20.12 4.58 9.84
CA LYS A 49 20.80 3.66 10.78
C LYS A 49 20.44 2.19 10.60
N TYR A 50 19.32 1.89 9.93
CA TYR A 50 18.90 0.52 9.61
C TYR A 50 19.49 -0.02 8.29
N GLY A 51 20.35 0.76 7.59
CA GLY A 51 21.15 0.22 6.48
C GLY A 51 20.44 0.16 5.13
N ASN A 52 19.67 1.20 4.72
CA ASN A 52 19.13 1.27 3.35
C ASN A 52 20.23 1.54 2.31
N GLU A 53 20.09 0.97 1.14
CA GLU A 53 20.86 1.35 -0.05
C GLU A 53 20.31 2.67 -0.65
N ILE A 54 21.08 3.30 -1.55
CA ILE A 54 20.73 4.56 -2.20
C ILE A 54 21.03 4.51 -3.71
N GLY A 55 20.31 5.29 -4.50
CA GLY A 55 20.51 5.43 -5.94
C GLY A 55 20.53 4.10 -6.69
N GLU A 56 21.52 3.88 -7.54
CA GLU A 56 21.68 2.66 -8.35
C GLU A 56 21.83 1.40 -7.49
N ALA A 57 22.55 1.47 -6.37
CA ALA A 57 22.68 0.32 -5.45
C ALA A 57 21.32 -0.10 -4.86
N TYR A 58 20.43 0.86 -4.61
CA TYR A 58 19.06 0.56 -4.19
C TYR A 58 18.27 -0.16 -5.30
N ARG A 59 18.35 0.30 -6.54
CA ARG A 59 17.69 -0.32 -7.69
C ARG A 59 18.15 -1.77 -7.87
N GLU A 60 19.47 -2.00 -7.85
CA GLU A 60 20.04 -3.35 -7.96
C GLU A 60 19.68 -4.27 -6.79
N TRP A 61 19.57 -3.72 -5.59
CA TRP A 61 19.06 -4.47 -4.43
C TRP A 61 17.59 -4.82 -4.62
N PHE A 62 16.75 -3.84 -5.01
CA PHE A 62 15.31 -4.03 -5.20
C PHE A 62 14.99 -5.07 -6.28
N LYS A 63 15.77 -5.06 -7.36
CA LYS A 63 15.68 -6.02 -8.45
C LYS A 63 15.83 -7.47 -7.99
N LYS A 64 16.63 -7.74 -6.96
CA LYS A 64 16.82 -9.09 -6.40
C LYS A 64 15.57 -9.63 -5.73
N LEU A 65 14.63 -8.79 -5.34
CA LEU A 65 13.37 -9.21 -4.74
C LEU A 65 12.40 -9.83 -5.77
N THR A 66 12.47 -9.41 -7.03
CA THR A 66 11.54 -9.86 -8.08
C THR A 66 11.50 -11.38 -8.25
N PRO A 67 12.62 -12.11 -8.41
CA PRO A 67 12.60 -13.56 -8.53
C PRO A 67 12.09 -14.26 -7.27
N ILE A 68 12.32 -13.67 -6.09
CA ILE A 68 11.83 -14.20 -4.82
C ILE A 68 10.30 -14.14 -4.79
N PHE A 69 9.72 -13.00 -5.12
CA PHE A 69 8.27 -12.83 -5.17
C PHE A 69 7.63 -13.72 -6.22
N ASN A 70 8.20 -13.81 -7.43
CA ASN A 70 7.72 -14.70 -8.49
C ASN A 70 7.66 -16.16 -8.05
N GLN A 71 8.69 -16.64 -7.33
CA GLN A 71 8.76 -18.03 -6.88
C GLN A 71 7.80 -18.32 -5.72
N LEU A 72 7.65 -17.42 -4.78
CA LEU A 72 6.79 -17.62 -3.61
C LEU A 72 5.30 -17.57 -3.95
N LEU A 73 4.89 -16.63 -4.81
CA LEU A 73 3.48 -16.42 -5.12
C LEU A 73 2.84 -17.62 -5.81
N ALA A 74 1.62 -17.94 -5.39
CA ALA A 74 0.69 -18.78 -6.13
C ALA A 74 0.37 -18.13 -7.49
N ASP A 75 -0.20 -18.89 -8.43
CA ASP A 75 -0.47 -18.41 -9.80
C ASP A 75 -1.46 -17.24 -9.81
N ASP A 76 -2.44 -17.25 -8.90
CA ASP A 76 -3.43 -16.19 -8.70
C ASP A 76 -3.13 -15.29 -7.49
N GLY A 77 -1.95 -15.47 -6.87
CA GLY A 77 -1.50 -14.73 -5.71
C GLY A 77 -1.16 -13.27 -6.02
N SER A 78 -1.13 -12.45 -4.98
CA SER A 78 -0.95 -11.00 -5.05
C SER A 78 0.26 -10.53 -4.25
N LEU A 79 0.96 -9.53 -4.78
CA LEU A 79 2.04 -8.79 -4.12
C LEU A 79 1.61 -7.34 -3.91
N VAL A 80 1.68 -6.86 -2.68
CA VAL A 80 1.40 -5.47 -2.33
C VAL A 80 2.65 -4.84 -1.74
N ILE A 81 3.11 -3.75 -2.36
CA ILE A 81 4.31 -3.02 -1.95
C ILE A 81 3.95 -1.57 -1.65
N GLU A 82 4.19 -1.12 -0.40
CA GLU A 82 4.17 0.30 -0.07
C GLU A 82 5.56 0.89 -0.26
N ILE A 83 5.66 1.99 -1.01
CA ILE A 83 6.92 2.68 -1.29
C ILE A 83 6.74 4.20 -1.30
N GLY A 84 7.72 4.93 -0.78
CA GLY A 84 7.69 6.39 -0.72
C GLY A 84 8.39 7.04 -1.91
N ASN A 85 8.08 8.32 -2.11
CA ASN A 85 8.83 9.19 -3.01
C ASN A 85 10.24 9.46 -2.48
N ALA A 86 11.15 9.76 -3.39
CA ALA A 86 12.50 10.24 -3.11
C ALA A 86 12.81 11.53 -3.87
N TRP A 87 13.86 12.21 -3.45
CA TRP A 87 14.27 13.48 -4.02
C TRP A 87 15.74 13.40 -4.40
N GLU A 88 16.12 14.03 -5.51
CA GLU A 88 17.51 14.10 -5.92
C GLU A 88 18.34 14.83 -4.84
N PRO A 89 19.56 14.33 -4.55
CA PRO A 89 20.44 15.01 -3.60
C PRO A 89 20.69 16.46 -4.00
N GLU A 90 20.62 17.38 -3.03
CA GLU A 90 20.96 18.79 -3.19
C GLU A 90 20.14 19.54 -4.27
N ARG A 91 19.04 18.96 -4.76
CA ARG A 91 18.21 19.53 -5.82
C ARG A 91 16.71 19.46 -5.45
N PRO A 92 15.90 20.46 -5.86
CA PRO A 92 14.44 20.43 -5.66
C PRO A 92 13.72 19.55 -6.69
N VAL A 93 14.32 18.44 -7.10
CA VAL A 93 13.85 17.55 -8.16
C VAL A 93 13.44 16.21 -7.55
N GLN A 94 12.25 15.74 -7.91
CA GLN A 94 11.79 14.41 -7.50
C GLN A 94 12.59 13.33 -8.24
N SER A 95 13.06 12.33 -7.51
CA SER A 95 13.73 11.17 -8.09
C SER A 95 12.72 10.22 -8.73
N THR A 96 13.08 9.62 -9.84
CA THR A 96 12.30 8.58 -10.52
C THR A 96 12.59 7.17 -10.00
N LEU A 97 13.47 7.04 -9.01
CA LEU A 97 14.01 5.76 -8.54
C LEU A 97 12.91 4.74 -8.18
N HIS A 98 11.81 5.18 -7.54
CA HIS A 98 10.69 4.29 -7.23
C HIS A 98 9.99 3.77 -8.50
N LEU A 99 9.84 4.61 -9.54
CA LEU A 99 9.27 4.18 -10.84
C LEU A 99 10.21 3.21 -11.57
N GLU A 100 11.51 3.45 -11.50
CA GLU A 100 12.52 2.53 -12.05
C GLU A 100 12.44 1.16 -11.37
N CYS A 101 12.27 1.12 -10.04
CA CYS A 101 12.02 -0.12 -9.31
C CYS A 101 10.74 -0.83 -9.79
N LEU A 102 9.65 -0.10 -10.03
CA LEU A 102 8.43 -0.67 -10.58
C LEU A 102 8.65 -1.26 -11.97
N PHE A 103 9.36 -0.54 -12.85
CA PHE A 103 9.68 -1.03 -14.19
C PHE A 103 10.60 -2.25 -14.14
N GLU A 104 11.59 -2.27 -13.26
CA GLU A 104 12.44 -3.45 -13.05
C GLU A 104 11.60 -4.67 -12.65
N MET A 105 10.63 -4.51 -11.74
CA MET A 105 9.76 -5.61 -11.34
C MET A 105 8.84 -6.11 -12.45
N THR A 106 8.32 -5.21 -13.29
CA THR A 106 7.28 -5.55 -14.27
C THR A 106 7.82 -5.80 -15.68
N LYS A 107 9.06 -5.38 -16.00
CA LYS A 107 9.63 -5.44 -17.34
C LYS A 107 10.90 -6.29 -17.44
N GLN A 108 11.40 -6.88 -16.35
CA GLN A 108 12.48 -7.85 -16.42
C GLN A 108 12.09 -9.04 -17.30
N LYS A 109 13.06 -9.56 -18.07
CA LYS A 109 12.83 -10.66 -19.02
C LYS A 109 12.14 -11.90 -18.41
N ASN A 110 12.41 -12.16 -17.14
CA ASN A 110 11.88 -13.33 -16.42
C ASN A 110 10.84 -12.93 -15.35
N SER A 111 10.35 -11.69 -15.34
CA SER A 111 9.29 -11.30 -14.43
C SER A 111 7.94 -11.62 -15.03
N GLU A 112 7.11 -12.30 -14.25
CA GLU A 112 5.69 -12.54 -14.55
C GLU A 112 4.79 -11.47 -13.93
N LEU A 113 5.36 -10.57 -13.09
CA LEU A 113 4.58 -9.58 -12.35
C LEU A 113 4.03 -8.48 -13.27
N ARG A 114 2.76 -8.16 -13.06
CA ARG A 114 2.03 -7.06 -13.71
C ARG A 114 1.49 -6.13 -12.64
N LEU A 115 1.52 -4.83 -12.88
CA LEU A 115 0.82 -3.86 -12.03
C LEU A 115 -0.69 -3.98 -12.31
N ILE A 116 -1.43 -4.51 -11.35
CA ILE A 116 -2.89 -4.64 -11.43
C ILE A 116 -3.55 -3.31 -11.11
N GLN A 117 -3.11 -2.68 -10.01
CA GLN A 117 -3.62 -1.36 -9.63
C GLN A 117 -2.63 -0.63 -8.73
N GLU A 118 -2.57 0.68 -8.87
CA GLU A 118 -1.90 1.56 -7.92
C GLU A 118 -2.91 2.15 -6.95
N PHE A 119 -2.54 2.18 -5.66
CA PHE A 119 -3.24 2.89 -4.61
C PHE A 119 -2.34 4.01 -4.10
N ILE A 120 -2.94 5.10 -3.66
CA ILE A 120 -2.26 6.23 -3.04
C ILE A 120 -2.59 6.23 -1.54
N CYS A 121 -1.56 6.30 -0.72
CA CYS A 121 -1.71 6.46 0.72
C CYS A 121 -1.36 7.89 1.13
N TYR A 122 -2.36 8.72 1.36
CA TYR A 122 -2.21 10.10 1.76
C TYR A 122 -2.01 10.22 3.28
N ASN A 123 -0.99 10.95 3.68
CA ASN A 123 -0.71 11.27 5.08
C ASN A 123 -0.70 12.80 5.28
N PRO A 124 -1.81 13.38 5.76
CA PRO A 124 -1.90 14.82 5.99
C PRO A 124 -0.97 15.34 7.08
N ALA A 125 -0.52 14.46 7.98
CA ALA A 125 0.42 14.82 9.05
C ALA A 125 1.90 14.72 8.64
N LYS A 126 2.20 14.44 7.36
CA LYS A 126 3.58 14.33 6.88
C LYS A 126 4.29 15.68 6.93
N LEU A 127 5.42 15.71 7.60
CA LEU A 127 6.21 16.93 7.75
C LEU A 127 6.84 17.38 6.41
N PRO A 128 7.00 18.71 6.19
CA PRO A 128 7.69 19.23 5.02
C PRO A 128 9.11 18.66 4.88
N SER A 129 9.38 17.96 3.78
CA SER A 129 10.68 17.31 3.55
C SER A 129 11.02 17.29 2.04
N PRO A 130 12.27 17.56 1.64
CA PRO A 130 13.31 18.25 2.42
C PRO A 130 12.90 19.69 2.76
N ALA A 131 13.10 20.08 4.00
CA ALA A 131 12.70 21.42 4.51
C ALA A 131 13.31 22.57 3.69
N GLN A 132 14.55 22.40 3.21
CA GLN A 132 15.24 23.40 2.38
C GLN A 132 14.37 23.88 1.21
N TRP A 133 13.71 22.96 0.49
CA TRP A 133 12.96 23.29 -0.72
C TRP A 133 11.48 23.61 -0.47
N VAL A 134 10.93 23.12 0.62
CA VAL A 134 9.51 23.30 0.97
C VAL A 134 9.30 24.53 1.84
N THR A 135 10.05 24.65 2.95
CA THR A 135 9.82 25.70 3.95
C THR A 135 10.78 26.88 3.83
N VAL A 136 12.05 26.65 3.48
CA VAL A 136 13.06 27.71 3.36
C VAL A 136 12.96 28.39 2.01
N ASN A 137 13.20 27.68 0.92
CA ASN A 137 13.19 28.26 -0.43
C ASN A 137 11.78 28.37 -1.03
N ARG A 138 10.78 27.68 -0.45
CA ARG A 138 9.37 27.70 -0.88
C ARG A 138 9.16 27.39 -2.38
N LEU A 139 9.96 26.49 -2.92
CA LEU A 139 9.91 26.09 -4.33
C LEU A 139 8.97 24.90 -4.59
N ARG A 140 8.60 24.14 -3.54
CA ARG A 140 7.76 22.95 -3.65
C ARG A 140 6.69 22.91 -2.56
N THR A 141 5.64 22.16 -2.84
CA THR A 141 4.63 21.77 -1.83
C THR A 141 5.13 20.60 -0.98
N VAL A 142 4.41 20.29 0.10
CA VAL A 142 4.66 19.12 0.94
C VAL A 142 4.37 17.86 0.13
N ASP A 143 5.32 16.92 0.14
CA ASP A 143 5.11 15.58 -0.40
C ASP A 143 4.39 14.74 0.67
N SER A 144 3.10 14.48 0.47
CA SER A 144 2.20 13.97 1.51
C SER A 144 1.62 12.59 1.23
N TYR A 145 2.14 11.85 0.28
CA TYR A 145 1.63 10.50 -0.02
C TYR A 145 2.75 9.46 -0.21
N THR A 146 2.36 8.20 -0.19
CA THR A 146 3.15 7.05 -0.63
C THR A 146 2.36 6.27 -1.67
N HIS A 147 3.07 5.52 -2.51
CA HIS A 147 2.51 4.59 -3.46
C HIS A 147 2.28 3.24 -2.79
N VAL A 148 1.17 2.57 -3.12
CA VAL A 148 0.93 1.18 -2.77
C VAL A 148 0.61 0.44 -4.04
N TRP A 149 1.53 -0.37 -4.51
CA TRP A 149 1.40 -1.13 -5.75
C TRP A 149 0.82 -2.50 -5.47
N TRP A 150 -0.25 -2.83 -6.15
CA TRP A 150 -0.78 -4.19 -6.21
C TRP A 150 -0.33 -4.84 -7.51
N LEU A 151 0.48 -5.90 -7.40
CA LEU A 151 1.01 -6.67 -8.52
C LEU A 151 0.54 -8.12 -8.43
N ALA A 152 0.50 -8.81 -9.56
CA ALA A 152 0.19 -10.24 -9.63
C ALA A 152 0.86 -10.88 -10.86
N LYS A 153 0.94 -12.23 -10.89
CA LYS A 153 1.45 -12.99 -12.03
C LYS A 153 0.42 -13.14 -13.15
N THR A 154 -0.85 -12.96 -12.88
CA THR A 154 -1.96 -13.09 -13.82
C THR A 154 -2.73 -11.78 -13.97
N ASP A 155 -3.46 -11.63 -15.08
CA ASP A 155 -4.40 -10.53 -15.29
C ASP A 155 -5.67 -10.67 -14.43
N TYR A 156 -5.91 -11.86 -13.88
CA TYR A 156 -7.08 -12.22 -13.08
C TYR A 156 -6.68 -12.77 -11.69
N PRO A 157 -6.01 -11.96 -10.85
CA PRO A 157 -5.65 -12.39 -9.51
C PRO A 157 -6.90 -12.60 -8.65
N LYS A 158 -6.74 -13.40 -7.61
CA LYS A 158 -7.78 -13.57 -6.59
C LYS A 158 -8.06 -12.24 -5.91
N ALA A 159 -9.31 -11.77 -6.03
CA ALA A 159 -9.77 -10.54 -5.41
C ALA A 159 -11.30 -10.51 -5.32
N ASP A 160 -11.84 -9.98 -4.22
CA ASP A 160 -13.28 -9.72 -4.07
C ASP A 160 -13.50 -8.36 -3.38
N ASN A 161 -13.85 -7.36 -4.18
CA ASN A 161 -14.11 -6.02 -3.66
C ASN A 161 -15.38 -5.90 -2.80
N LYS A 162 -16.23 -6.92 -2.77
CA LYS A 162 -17.40 -6.97 -1.88
C LYS A 162 -16.98 -7.07 -0.42
N LYS A 163 -15.83 -7.66 -0.14
CA LYS A 163 -15.29 -7.80 1.23
C LYS A 163 -14.78 -6.46 1.81
N VAL A 164 -14.56 -5.46 0.96
CA VAL A 164 -14.00 -4.15 1.34
C VAL A 164 -14.93 -2.98 0.97
N LEU A 165 -16.22 -3.21 0.89
CA LEU A 165 -17.20 -2.16 0.64
C LEU A 165 -17.26 -1.13 1.75
N ARG A 166 -17.57 0.09 1.36
CA ARG A 166 -17.84 1.20 2.28
C ARG A 166 -19.35 1.46 2.41
N PRO A 167 -19.83 1.96 3.54
CA PRO A 167 -21.23 2.36 3.68
C PRO A 167 -21.65 3.30 2.57
N TYR A 168 -22.87 3.16 2.07
CA TYR A 168 -23.41 4.11 1.09
C TYR A 168 -23.45 5.54 1.61
N SER A 169 -23.21 6.49 0.71
CA SER A 169 -23.46 7.91 0.98
C SER A 169 -24.95 8.16 1.27
N LYS A 170 -25.24 9.29 1.92
CA LYS A 170 -26.64 9.73 2.14
C LYS A 170 -27.41 9.87 0.81
N SER A 171 -26.75 10.36 -0.26
CA SER A 171 -27.36 10.50 -1.58
C SER A 171 -27.66 9.15 -2.22
N MET A 172 -26.74 8.17 -2.11
CA MET A 172 -26.95 6.84 -2.66
C MET A 172 -28.09 6.10 -1.91
N ARG A 173 -28.17 6.20 -0.60
CA ARG A 173 -29.30 5.64 0.20
C ARG A 173 -30.64 6.20 -0.26
N LYS A 174 -30.74 7.53 -0.41
CA LYS A 174 -31.94 8.18 -0.94
C LYS A 174 -32.28 7.74 -2.36
N LEU A 175 -31.28 7.46 -3.20
CA LEU A 175 -31.49 6.94 -4.52
C LEU A 175 -32.08 5.53 -4.51
N LEU A 176 -31.53 4.65 -3.68
CA LEU A 176 -32.05 3.27 -3.49
C LEU A 176 -33.47 3.26 -2.93
N GLU A 177 -33.82 4.19 -2.02
CA GLU A 177 -35.18 4.37 -1.50
C GLU A 177 -36.16 4.83 -2.59
N ARG A 178 -35.77 5.82 -3.39
CA ARG A 178 -36.65 6.41 -4.41
C ARG A 178 -36.84 5.53 -5.65
N GLN A 179 -35.88 4.63 -5.92
CA GLN A 179 -35.87 3.74 -7.09
C GLN A 179 -36.01 4.49 -8.44
N THR A 180 -35.58 5.74 -8.51
CA THR A 180 -35.60 6.57 -9.73
C THR A 180 -34.26 7.24 -9.92
N TYR A 181 -33.69 7.08 -11.12
CA TYR A 181 -32.42 7.67 -11.49
C TYR A 181 -32.55 8.49 -12.78
N ASN A 182 -31.83 9.61 -12.82
CA ASN A 182 -31.72 10.41 -14.03
C ASN A 182 -30.81 9.71 -15.05
N ALA A 183 -31.41 8.88 -15.89
CA ALA A 183 -30.75 8.11 -16.94
C ALA A 183 -30.52 8.97 -18.21
N GLY A 184 -29.83 8.41 -19.20
CA GLY A 184 -29.60 9.02 -20.51
C GLY A 184 -28.15 9.38 -20.78
N MET A 185 -27.94 10.15 -21.84
CA MET A 185 -26.62 10.59 -22.27
C MET A 185 -26.09 11.70 -21.37
N ARG A 186 -24.85 11.62 -20.96
CA ARG A 186 -24.14 12.68 -20.23
C ARG A 186 -23.34 13.56 -21.18
N PRO A 187 -22.97 14.79 -20.79
CA PRO A 187 -22.05 15.63 -21.58
C PRO A 187 -20.72 14.97 -21.93
N SER A 188 -20.29 14.00 -21.12
CA SER A 188 -19.12 13.16 -21.35
C SER A 188 -19.36 11.97 -22.29
N GLU A 189 -20.48 11.98 -23.04
CA GLU A 189 -20.90 10.92 -23.99
C GLU A 189 -21.17 9.54 -23.37
N HIS A 190 -21.15 9.42 -22.04
CA HIS A 190 -21.51 8.20 -21.34
C HIS A 190 -23.03 8.06 -21.24
N LYS A 191 -23.54 6.92 -21.74
CA LYS A 191 -24.95 6.56 -21.57
C LYS A 191 -25.15 5.82 -20.26
N ILE A 192 -25.99 6.34 -19.39
CA ILE A 192 -26.35 5.74 -18.11
C ILE A 192 -27.73 5.07 -18.26
N SER A 193 -27.80 3.78 -17.88
CA SER A 193 -29.05 3.02 -17.91
C SER A 193 -29.97 3.43 -16.75
N GLU A 194 -31.29 3.29 -16.95
CA GLU A 194 -32.30 3.59 -15.92
C GLU A 194 -32.16 2.74 -14.66
N LYS A 195 -31.63 1.52 -14.79
CA LYS A 195 -31.53 0.54 -13.69
C LYS A 195 -30.13 0.39 -13.14
N GLY A 196 -29.10 1.01 -13.74
CA GLY A 196 -27.70 0.74 -13.45
C GLY A 196 -27.27 0.99 -12.01
N PHE A 197 -27.92 1.95 -11.32
CA PHE A 197 -27.59 2.32 -9.94
C PHE A 197 -28.70 2.00 -8.92
N LEU A 198 -29.76 1.31 -9.32
CA LEU A 198 -30.93 1.06 -8.46
C LEU A 198 -30.85 -0.27 -7.70
N LYS A 199 -29.88 -1.11 -8.03
CA LYS A 199 -29.66 -2.36 -7.32
C LYS A 199 -28.81 -2.11 -6.07
N ASP A 200 -29.26 -2.61 -4.93
CA ASP A 200 -28.46 -2.63 -3.71
C ASP A 200 -27.39 -3.73 -3.81
N HIS A 201 -26.13 -3.33 -3.64
CA HIS A 201 -24.95 -4.21 -3.63
C HIS A 201 -24.30 -4.32 -2.25
N GLY A 202 -24.96 -3.84 -1.19
CA GLY A 202 -24.47 -3.88 0.18
C GLY A 202 -23.53 -2.74 0.56
N GLY A 203 -23.11 -1.90 -0.39
CA GLY A 203 -22.23 -0.78 -0.13
C GLY A 203 -21.59 -0.20 -1.39
N SER A 204 -20.84 0.86 -1.22
CA SER A 204 -20.06 1.53 -2.27
C SER A 204 -18.70 0.87 -2.43
N ILE A 205 -18.24 0.69 -3.67
CA ILE A 205 -16.88 0.21 -3.95
C ILE A 205 -15.87 1.20 -3.37
N SER A 206 -14.87 0.68 -2.66
CA SER A 206 -13.77 1.48 -2.10
C SER A 206 -12.94 2.11 -3.22
N HIS A 207 -12.43 3.32 -2.97
CA HIS A 207 -11.47 3.95 -3.87
C HIS A 207 -10.07 3.36 -3.67
N ASN A 208 -9.23 3.47 -4.69
CA ASN A 208 -7.79 3.18 -4.60
C ASN A 208 -7.01 4.32 -3.92
N PHE A 209 -7.58 4.86 -2.85
CA PHE A 209 -7.03 5.99 -2.10
C PHE A 209 -7.25 5.74 -0.61
N PHE A 210 -6.15 5.68 0.13
CA PHE A 210 -6.14 5.58 1.58
C PHE A 210 -5.78 6.92 2.18
N GLU A 211 -6.41 7.23 3.30
CA GLU A 211 -6.06 8.37 4.10
C GLU A 211 -5.65 7.92 5.50
N LEU A 212 -4.47 8.37 5.94
CA LEU A 212 -4.07 8.23 7.32
C LEU A 212 -4.63 9.43 8.09
N GLU A 213 -5.69 9.20 8.88
CA GLU A 213 -6.32 10.27 9.66
C GLU A 213 -5.32 10.92 10.64
N PRO A 214 -5.17 12.24 10.61
CA PRO A 214 -4.56 12.95 11.72
C PRO A 214 -5.50 12.84 12.93
N ILE A 215 -4.93 12.83 14.11
CA ILE A 215 -5.67 12.84 15.39
C ILE A 215 -6.47 14.15 15.58
N ASP A 216 -6.41 15.07 14.64
CA ASP A 216 -6.92 16.42 14.76
C ASP A 216 -8.37 16.53 14.24
N GLU A 217 -9.29 17.00 15.11
CA GLU A 217 -10.73 17.15 14.84
C GLU A 217 -11.05 18.34 13.88
N TYR A 218 -10.07 19.18 13.55
CA TYR A 218 -10.26 20.43 12.80
C TYR A 218 -9.99 20.26 11.30
N ARG A 219 -10.83 19.52 10.61
CA ARG A 219 -10.73 19.36 9.17
C ARG A 219 -11.82 20.11 8.41
N ASP A 220 -11.42 21.11 7.63
CA ASP A 220 -12.31 21.83 6.69
C ASP A 220 -12.60 21.02 5.40
N VAL A 221 -11.80 20.00 5.10
CA VAL A 221 -11.95 19.20 3.88
C VAL A 221 -12.48 17.81 4.21
N ARG A 222 -13.64 17.48 3.67
CA ARG A 222 -14.24 16.15 3.74
C ARG A 222 -13.90 15.35 2.49
N LEU A 223 -13.20 14.24 2.66
CA LEU A 223 -13.01 13.27 1.59
C LEU A 223 -14.31 12.53 1.25
N PRO A 224 -14.43 12.00 0.01
CA PRO A 224 -15.54 11.13 -0.35
C PRO A 224 -15.72 9.96 0.63
N HIS A 225 -16.96 9.54 0.86
CA HIS A 225 -17.31 8.50 1.84
C HIS A 225 -16.68 7.12 1.55
N ASN A 226 -16.28 6.88 0.32
CA ASN A 226 -15.65 5.63 -0.13
C ASN A 226 -14.11 5.66 -0.13
N VAL A 227 -13.51 6.73 0.39
CA VAL A 227 -12.10 6.76 0.76
C VAL A 227 -11.92 5.95 2.05
N MET A 228 -10.93 5.06 2.06
CA MET A 228 -10.56 4.30 3.26
C MET A 228 -9.73 5.17 4.18
N SER A 229 -10.22 5.43 5.39
CA SER A 229 -9.50 6.18 6.41
C SER A 229 -9.02 5.25 7.51
N PHE A 230 -7.74 5.34 7.85
CA PHE A 230 -7.12 4.57 8.93
C PHE A 230 -6.46 5.52 9.93
N SER A 231 -6.56 5.18 11.21
CA SER A 231 -5.84 5.94 12.25
C SER A 231 -4.34 5.91 11.96
N ASN A 232 -3.69 7.07 11.98
CA ASN A 232 -2.25 7.14 11.82
C ASN A 232 -1.56 6.37 12.97
N VAL A 233 -0.31 5.95 12.74
CA VAL A 233 0.47 5.26 13.78
C VAL A 233 0.70 6.21 14.94
N SER A 234 -0.08 6.04 16.00
CA SER A 234 0.01 6.86 17.22
C SER A 234 1.34 6.66 17.92
N SER A 235 1.91 7.74 18.45
CA SER A 235 3.12 7.69 19.30
C SER A 235 2.89 6.91 20.61
N ASN A 236 1.66 6.53 20.91
CA ASN A 236 1.28 5.80 22.11
C ASN A 236 0.37 4.58 21.84
N ASP A 237 0.52 3.94 20.67
CA ASP A 237 -0.22 2.73 20.35
C ASP A 237 0.24 1.52 21.20
N PHE A 238 -0.48 0.40 21.07
CA PHE A 238 -0.17 -0.83 21.81
C PHE A 238 1.28 -1.28 21.61
N PHE A 239 1.80 -1.22 20.38
CA PHE A 239 3.18 -1.63 20.07
C PHE A 239 4.22 -0.75 20.80
N ILE A 240 4.05 0.58 20.75
CA ILE A 240 4.94 1.52 21.45
C ILE A 240 4.92 1.29 22.95
N ARG A 241 3.71 1.10 23.54
CA ARG A 241 3.60 0.80 24.97
C ARG A 241 4.32 -0.49 25.33
N LYS A 242 4.13 -1.55 24.55
CA LYS A 242 4.82 -2.83 24.77
C LYS A 242 6.32 -2.71 24.64
N CYS A 243 6.84 -2.00 23.64
CA CYS A 243 8.26 -1.73 23.52
C CYS A 243 8.81 -1.02 24.76
N LYS A 244 8.10 -0.02 25.28
CA LYS A 244 8.49 0.68 26.52
C LYS A 244 8.50 -0.26 27.74
N GLU A 245 7.44 -1.07 27.90
CA GLU A 245 7.36 -2.06 29.00
C GLU A 245 8.53 -3.05 28.96
N MET A 246 8.96 -3.46 27.77
CA MET A 246 10.03 -4.42 27.56
C MET A 246 11.43 -3.79 27.50
N GLY A 247 11.56 -2.48 27.60
CA GLY A 247 12.83 -1.75 27.42
C GLY A 247 13.42 -1.83 26.01
N ILE A 248 12.58 -2.11 25.00
CA ILE A 248 12.99 -2.29 23.60
C ILE A 248 12.71 -0.98 22.83
N LYS A 249 13.66 -0.58 21.99
CA LYS A 249 13.47 0.58 21.12
C LYS A 249 12.52 0.21 19.98
N PRO A 250 11.38 0.92 19.81
CA PRO A 250 10.43 0.64 18.74
C PRO A 250 11.03 0.96 17.37
N HIS A 251 10.64 0.17 16.35
CA HIS A 251 11.00 0.47 14.98
C HIS A 251 10.34 1.78 14.52
N PRO A 252 11.09 2.73 13.92
CA PRO A 252 10.58 4.07 13.61
C PRO A 252 9.62 4.10 12.41
N ALA A 253 9.73 3.13 11.50
CA ALA A 253 8.91 3.02 10.30
C ALA A 253 8.13 1.71 10.32
N ARG A 254 6.82 1.81 10.36
CA ARG A 254 5.91 0.64 10.38
C ARG A 254 4.81 0.87 9.36
N MET A 255 4.49 -0.17 8.58
CA MET A 255 3.32 -0.15 7.70
C MET A 255 2.04 0.00 8.52
N ASN A 256 1.08 0.76 8.01
CA ASN A 256 -0.20 0.95 8.69
C ASN A 256 -1.01 -0.35 8.69
N LYS A 257 -1.45 -0.78 9.88
CA LYS A 257 -2.22 -2.02 10.05
C LYS A 257 -3.53 -2.02 9.24
N GLY A 258 -4.18 -0.86 9.10
CA GLY A 258 -5.42 -0.74 8.33
C GLY A 258 -5.22 -1.06 6.85
N ILE A 259 -4.09 -0.64 6.27
CA ILE A 259 -3.72 -0.97 4.89
C ILE A 259 -3.51 -2.48 4.75
N VAL A 260 -2.77 -3.09 5.67
CA VAL A 260 -2.51 -4.54 5.64
C VAL A 260 -3.82 -5.33 5.73
N ASN A 261 -4.69 -5.00 6.68
CA ASN A 261 -5.99 -5.67 6.84
C ASN A 261 -6.87 -5.51 5.60
N PHE A 262 -6.92 -4.30 5.00
CA PHE A 262 -7.65 -4.08 3.76
C PHE A 262 -7.25 -5.05 2.65
N PHE A 263 -5.95 -5.25 2.45
CA PHE A 263 -5.48 -6.16 1.40
C PHE A 263 -5.65 -7.64 1.78
N ILE A 264 -5.60 -8.00 3.05
CA ILE A 264 -5.96 -9.35 3.50
C ILE A 264 -7.43 -9.63 3.14
N ASP A 265 -8.36 -8.76 3.55
CA ASP A 265 -9.78 -8.92 3.29
C ASP A 265 -10.07 -8.93 1.77
N PHE A 266 -9.43 -8.06 1.01
CA PHE A 266 -9.67 -7.88 -0.42
C PHE A 266 -9.11 -9.02 -1.28
N LEU A 267 -7.94 -9.57 -0.94
CA LEU A 267 -7.13 -10.42 -1.82
C LEU A 267 -6.97 -11.87 -1.33
N THR A 268 -7.55 -12.22 -0.18
CA THR A 268 -7.49 -13.59 0.34
C THR A 268 -8.87 -14.14 0.68
N ASP A 269 -8.97 -15.48 0.82
CA ASP A 269 -10.11 -16.11 1.47
C ASP A 269 -9.96 -16.06 2.99
N GLU A 270 -11.04 -16.40 3.70
CA GLU A 270 -11.06 -16.59 5.14
C GLU A 270 -10.26 -17.82 5.57
#